data_f52a4112ffadbdeae287d6b54b476ef5
#
_entry.id   f52a4112ffadbdeae287d6b54b476ef5
#
_cell.length_a   1.000
_cell.length_b   1.000
_cell.length_c   1.000
_cell.angle_alpha   90.00
_cell.angle_beta   90.00
_cell.angle_gamma   90.00
#
_symmetry.space_group_name_H-M   'P 1'
#
loop_
_entity.id
_entity.type
_entity.pdbx_description
1 polymer ?
#
loop_
_entity_poly.entity_id
_entity_poly.type
_entity_poly.pdbx_seq_one_letter_code
_entity_poly.pdbx_strand_id
1 'polypeptide(L)' 'MCGIIAAASTRNVGKLLVQGLHKMEYRGYDSAGIALHQNESIAHLRALGKVQLLEDKMVAEKPKSKLGIAHTLSLIHI' A
#
# COMPACT_ATOMS: atom_id res chain seq x y z
N MET A 1 -6.92 9.35 -9.59
CA MET A 1 -7.64 8.12 -9.90
C MET A 1 -7.41 7.10 -8.79
N CYS A 2 -8.42 6.34 -8.46
CA CYS A 2 -8.34 5.38 -7.36
C CYS A 2 -8.02 3.98 -7.87
N GLY A 3 -7.27 3.23 -7.09
CA GLY A 3 -6.95 1.85 -7.42
C GLY A 3 -6.81 1.01 -6.16
N ILE A 4 -7.08 -0.28 -6.30
CA ILE A 4 -7.01 -1.24 -5.20
C ILE A 4 -6.27 -2.48 -5.66
N ILE A 5 -5.38 -2.98 -4.80
CA ILE A 5 -4.65 -4.22 -5.02
C ILE A 5 -4.81 -5.08 -3.77
N ALA A 6 -5.01 -6.36 -3.96
CA ALA A 6 -5.03 -7.32 -2.86
C ALA A 6 -4.04 -8.44 -3.14
N ALA A 7 -3.43 -8.97 -2.10
CA ALA A 7 -2.48 -10.07 -2.24
C ALA A 7 -2.55 -11.00 -1.04
N ALA A 8 -2.48 -12.30 -1.32
CA ALA A 8 -2.35 -13.35 -0.32
C ALA A 8 -1.29 -14.31 -0.82
N SER A 9 -0.34 -14.67 0.03
CA SER A 9 0.80 -15.48 -0.38
C SER A 9 1.39 -16.22 0.81
N THR A 10 2.27 -17.17 0.53
CA THR A 10 3.07 -17.80 1.58
C THR A 10 4.26 -16.94 1.98
N ARG A 11 4.50 -15.86 1.25
CA ARG A 11 5.58 -14.90 1.52
C ARG A 11 5.02 -13.57 1.98
N ASN A 12 5.90 -12.72 2.50
CA ASN A 12 5.52 -11.37 2.90
C ASN A 12 4.98 -10.61 1.68
N VAL A 13 3.75 -10.11 1.75
CA VAL A 13 3.10 -9.43 0.63
C VAL A 13 3.33 -7.92 0.61
N GLY A 14 3.92 -7.35 1.66
CA GLY A 14 4.11 -5.89 1.74
C GLY A 14 4.85 -5.33 0.53
N LYS A 15 5.98 -5.94 0.19
CA LYS A 15 6.77 -5.49 -0.95
C LYS A 15 6.01 -5.63 -2.26
N LEU A 16 5.26 -6.70 -2.41
CA LEU A 16 4.46 -6.95 -3.60
C LEU A 16 3.40 -5.88 -3.78
N LEU A 17 2.74 -5.50 -2.68
CA LEU A 17 1.71 -4.46 -2.70
C LEU A 17 2.32 -3.10 -3.07
N VAL A 18 3.49 -2.77 -2.50
CA VAL A 18 4.17 -1.52 -2.85
C VAL A 18 4.54 -1.49 -4.33
N GLN A 19 5.04 -2.59 -4.86
CA GLN A 19 5.36 -2.68 -6.28
C GLN A 19 4.14 -2.45 -7.15
N GLY A 20 2.99 -2.99 -6.73
CA GLY A 20 1.74 -2.78 -7.43
C GLY A 20 1.32 -1.31 -7.41
N LEU A 21 1.47 -0.65 -6.26
CA LEU A 21 1.16 0.76 -6.14
C LEU A 21 2.04 1.62 -7.06
N HIS A 22 3.33 1.29 -7.18
CA HIS A 22 4.21 2.00 -8.09
C HIS A 22 3.73 1.91 -9.54
N LYS A 23 3.19 0.77 -9.93
CA LYS A 23 2.65 0.60 -11.29
C LYS A 23 1.40 1.43 -11.54
N MET A 24 0.70 1.81 -10.48
CA MET A 24 -0.49 2.65 -10.60
C MET A 24 -0.19 4.13 -10.51
N GLU A 25 1.06 4.50 -10.19
CA GLU A 25 1.44 5.88 -9.99
C GLU A 25 1.21 6.78 -11.21
N TYR A 26 1.36 6.21 -12.40
CA TYR A 26 1.23 7.00 -13.62
C TYR A 26 -0.16 7.63 -13.79
N ARG A 27 -1.15 7.12 -13.07
CA ARG A 27 -2.53 7.64 -13.15
C ARG A 27 -2.74 8.88 -12.30
N GLY A 28 -1.78 9.22 -11.43
CA GLY A 28 -1.94 10.30 -10.48
C GLY A 28 -2.79 9.90 -9.28
N TYR A 29 -2.45 10.42 -8.12
CA TYR A 29 -3.19 10.14 -6.88
C TYR A 29 -2.76 11.14 -5.81
N ASP A 30 -3.56 11.26 -4.74
CA ASP A 30 -3.28 12.16 -3.64
C ASP A 30 -2.74 11.45 -2.41
N SER A 31 -3.08 10.17 -2.24
CA SER A 31 -2.60 9.40 -1.11
C SER A 31 -2.51 7.93 -1.47
N ALA A 32 -1.72 7.18 -0.70
CA ALA A 32 -1.60 5.74 -0.83
C ALA A 32 -1.63 5.10 0.54
N GLY A 33 -2.12 3.87 0.63
CA GLY A 33 -2.18 3.16 1.88
C GLY A 33 -2.08 1.66 1.69
N ILE A 34 -1.63 1.00 2.76
CA ILE A 34 -1.53 -0.46 2.82
C ILE A 34 -2.09 -0.91 4.15
N ALA A 35 -2.90 -1.96 4.14
CA ALA A 35 -3.35 -2.63 5.34
C ALA A 35 -2.87 -4.07 5.27
N LEU A 36 -2.15 -4.51 6.29
CA LEU A 36 -1.54 -5.83 6.36
C LEU A 36 -2.08 -6.58 7.57
N HIS A 37 -2.51 -7.82 7.35
CA HIS A 37 -2.95 -8.68 8.45
C HIS A 37 -1.73 -9.20 9.19
N GLN A 38 -1.66 -8.95 10.49
CA GLN A 38 -0.56 -9.39 11.34
C GLN A 38 -1.13 -10.06 12.60
N ASN A 39 -0.98 -11.39 12.70
CA ASN A 39 -1.49 -12.14 13.84
C ASN A 39 -2.97 -11.79 14.09
N GLU A 40 -3.28 -11.12 15.19
CA GLU A 40 -4.65 -10.77 15.55
C GLU A 40 -4.98 -9.32 15.27
N SER A 41 -4.13 -8.61 14.53
CA SER A 41 -4.34 -7.18 14.28
C SER A 41 -4.06 -6.85 12.82
N ILE A 42 -4.32 -5.60 12.47
CA ILE A 42 -4.06 -5.08 11.14
C ILE A 42 -3.08 -3.92 11.25
N ALA A 43 -1.97 -4.03 10.54
CA ALA A 43 -1.02 -2.93 10.44
C ALA A 43 -1.45 -2.06 9.26
N HIS A 44 -1.63 -0.77 9.51
CA HIS A 44 -2.10 0.16 8.49
C HIS A 44 -1.09 1.29 8.32
N LEU A 45 -0.59 1.44 7.10
CA LEU A 45 0.36 2.49 6.76
C LEU A 45 -0.23 3.37 5.68
N ARG A 46 -0.07 4.68 5.82
CA ARG A 46 -0.56 5.65 4.84
C ARG A 46 0.48 6.72 4.57
N ALA A 47 0.43 7.27 3.37
CA ALA A 47 1.27 8.40 2.99
C ALA A 47 0.50 9.30 2.04
N LEU A 48 0.66 10.61 2.24
CA LEU A 48 0.17 11.61 1.30
C LEU A 48 1.26 11.83 0.27
N GLY A 49 0.86 11.94 -1.00
CA GLY A 49 1.81 12.16 -2.06
C GLY A 49 2.33 10.86 -2.67
N LYS A 50 3.63 10.77 -2.88
CA LYS A 50 4.21 9.68 -3.66
C LYS A 50 4.26 8.35 -2.91
N VAL A 51 4.09 7.26 -3.66
CA VAL A 51 4.22 5.90 -3.13
C VAL A 51 5.57 5.68 -2.45
N GLN A 52 6.61 6.39 -2.88
CA GLN A 52 7.92 6.28 -2.25
C GLN A 52 7.87 6.58 -0.75
N LEU A 53 7.04 7.52 -0.33
CA LEU A 53 6.89 7.83 1.09
C LEU A 53 6.30 6.65 1.86
N LEU A 54 5.37 5.94 1.25
CA LEU A 54 4.79 4.75 1.85
C LEU A 54 5.83 3.62 1.91
N GLU A 55 6.61 3.46 0.85
CA GLU A 55 7.68 2.47 0.82
C GLU A 55 8.71 2.73 1.91
N ASP A 56 9.07 3.99 2.13
CA ASP A 56 10.00 4.36 3.20
C ASP A 56 9.45 3.98 4.57
N LYS A 57 8.16 4.17 4.80
CA LYS A 57 7.52 3.74 6.04
C LYS A 57 7.54 2.23 6.18
N MET A 58 7.33 1.50 5.09
CA MET A 58 7.39 0.04 5.08
C MET A 58 8.79 -0.45 5.48
N VAL A 59 9.82 0.18 4.94
CA VAL A 59 11.20 -0.18 5.26
C VAL A 59 11.49 0.09 6.74
N ALA A 60 11.01 1.21 7.27
CA ALA A 60 11.25 1.59 8.65
C ALA A 60 10.57 0.66 9.65
N GLU A 61 9.31 0.30 9.38
CA GLU A 61 8.53 -0.53 10.30
C GLU A 61 8.67 -2.02 10.04
N LYS A 62 9.09 -2.40 8.85
CA LYS A 62 9.33 -3.79 8.46
C LYS A 62 8.19 -4.75 8.85
N PRO A 63 6.94 -4.42 8.55
CA PRO A 63 5.84 -5.32 8.85
C PRO A 63 5.93 -6.59 8.00
N LYS A 64 5.51 -7.71 8.57
CA LYS A 64 5.48 -8.99 7.86
C LYS A 64 4.05 -9.47 7.79
N SER A 65 3.58 -9.82 6.61
CA SER A 65 2.23 -10.30 6.43
C SER A 65 2.12 -11.15 5.17
N LYS A 66 1.20 -12.08 5.21
CA LYS A 66 0.90 -12.95 4.06
C LYS A 66 -0.42 -12.56 3.40
N LEU A 67 -1.11 -11.57 3.93
CA LEU A 67 -2.38 -11.11 3.42
C LEU A 67 -2.47 -9.61 3.59
N GLY A 68 -2.79 -8.89 2.53
CA GLY A 68 -2.93 -7.45 2.63
C GLY A 68 -3.65 -6.85 1.45
N ILE A 69 -4.03 -5.60 1.60
CA ILE A 69 -4.61 -4.78 0.55
C ILE A 69 -3.87 -3.46 0.48
N ALA A 70 -3.88 -2.86 -0.70
CA ALA A 70 -3.26 -1.56 -0.92
C ALA A 70 -4.18 -0.73 -1.80
N HIS A 71 -4.07 0.59 -1.67
CA HIS A 71 -4.90 1.48 -2.46
C HIS A 71 -4.19 2.78 -2.77
N THR A 72 -4.60 3.39 -3.86
CA THR A 72 -4.32 4.79 -4.12
C THR A 72 -5.65 5.52 -4.10
N LEU A 73 -5.66 6.73 -3.60
CA LEU A 73 -6.87 7.53 -3.50
C LEU A 73 -6.62 8.89 -4.13
N SER A 74 -7.54 9.30 -4.98
CA SER A 74 -7.47 10.58 -5.63
C SER A 74 -8.66 11.44 -5.20
N LEU A 75 -8.39 12.67 -4.80
CA LEU A 75 -9.42 13.61 -4.36
C LEU A 75 -9.79 14.56 -5.49
N ILE A 76 -10.05 14.00 -6.66
CA ILE A 76 -10.42 14.80 -7.81
C ILE A 76 -11.87 15.21 -7.65
N HIS A 77 -12.10 16.50 -7.76
CA HIS A 77 -13.44 17.06 -7.73
C HIS A 77 -13.88 17.39 -9.15
N ILE A 78 -15.04 16.97 -9.45
CA ILE A 78 -15.64 17.24 -10.76
C ILE A 78 -16.69 18.30 -10.59
#